data_0a5c96ecafee85b4ed78befb6899799f
#
_entry.id   0a5c96ecafee85b4ed78befb6899799f
#
_cell.length_a   1.000
_cell.length_b   1.000
_cell.length_c   1.000
_cell.angle_alpha   90.00
_cell.angle_beta   90.00
_cell.angle_gamma   90.00
#
_symmetry.space_group_name_H-M   'P 1'
#
loop_
_entity.id
_entity.type
_entity.pdbx_description
1 polymer ?
#
loop_
_entity_poly.entity_id
_entity_poly.type
_entity_poly.pdbx_seq_one_letter_code
_entity_poly.pdbx_strand_id
1 'polypeptide(L)'
;MVFMDKMKLAAKNADSKAGEAVDKSKYKSKIYEEENEIKKLYSKIGEAYYTAKAEGKDASADLDAMVKEIDDRKAKIVEYEVKIKEIEEAGQKEREQNKAEAEAAAKAREEAKAAKEAEKSEE
;
A
#
# COMPACT_ATOMS: atom_id res chain seq x y z
N MET A 1 10.29 7.71 -27.86
CA MET A 1 10.38 6.27 -27.53
C MET A 1 9.74 5.44 -28.65
N VAL A 2 10.43 4.44 -29.11
CA VAL A 2 9.89 3.48 -30.08
C VAL A 2 8.96 2.46 -29.36
N PHE A 3 8.24 1.67 -30.17
CA PHE A 3 7.27 0.70 -29.66
C PHE A 3 7.88 -0.30 -28.65
N MET A 4 9.09 -0.80 -28.91
CA MET A 4 9.79 -1.72 -28.00
C MET A 4 10.08 -1.09 -26.63
N ASP A 5 10.42 0.19 -26.60
CA ASP A 5 10.66 0.92 -25.35
C ASP A 5 9.38 1.06 -24.55
N LYS A 6 8.28 1.36 -25.22
CA LYS A 6 6.96 1.47 -24.58
C LYS A 6 6.51 0.13 -23.99
N MET A 7 6.77 -0.97 -24.72
CA MET A 7 6.46 -2.31 -24.22
C MET A 7 7.29 -2.67 -22.98
N LYS A 8 8.59 -2.38 -22.99
CA LYS A 8 9.47 -2.63 -21.85
C LYS A 8 9.05 -1.81 -20.63
N LEU A 9 8.71 -0.55 -20.83
CA LEU A 9 8.23 0.32 -19.77
C LEU A 9 6.90 -0.19 -19.20
N ALA A 10 5.97 -0.57 -20.06
CA ALA A 10 4.69 -1.13 -19.64
C ALA A 10 4.87 -2.41 -18.82
N ALA A 11 5.79 -3.29 -19.22
CA ALA A 11 6.10 -4.51 -18.47
C ALA A 11 6.69 -4.21 -17.09
N LYS A 12 7.65 -3.29 -17.00
CA LYS A 12 8.22 -2.86 -15.72
C LYS A 12 7.17 -2.26 -14.81
N ASN A 13 6.31 -1.42 -15.34
CA ASN A 13 5.25 -0.78 -14.56
C ASN A 13 4.18 -1.78 -14.12
N ALA A 14 3.88 -2.78 -14.95
CA ALA A 14 2.97 -3.87 -14.57
C ALA A 14 3.55 -4.70 -13.41
N ASP A 15 4.83 -5.01 -13.44
CA ASP A 15 5.52 -5.71 -12.35
C ASP A 15 5.53 -4.88 -11.08
N SER A 16 5.80 -3.58 -11.18
CA SER A 16 5.76 -2.64 -10.08
C SER A 16 4.38 -2.60 -9.42
N LYS A 17 3.31 -2.50 -10.22
CA LYS A 17 1.93 -2.50 -9.73
C LYS A 17 1.54 -3.83 -9.08
N ALA A 18 1.99 -4.95 -9.66
CA ALA A 18 1.72 -6.27 -9.09
C ALA A 18 2.39 -6.43 -7.71
N GLY A 19 3.65 -6.01 -7.58
CA GLY A 19 4.37 -6.01 -6.32
C GLY A 19 3.71 -5.12 -5.27
N GLU A 20 3.31 -3.92 -5.67
CA GLU A 20 2.56 -2.98 -4.82
C GLU A 20 1.26 -3.60 -4.32
N ALA A 21 0.49 -4.25 -5.20
CA ALA A 21 -0.77 -4.90 -4.84
C ALA A 21 -0.56 -6.03 -3.83
N VAL A 22 0.49 -6.85 -4.01
CA VAL A 22 0.83 -7.92 -3.07
C VAL A 22 1.20 -7.35 -1.70
N ASP A 23 2.04 -6.33 -1.65
CA ASP A 23 2.48 -5.72 -0.40
C ASP A 23 1.32 -5.03 0.34
N LYS A 24 0.46 -4.32 -0.39
CA LYS A 24 -0.75 -3.71 0.19
C LYS A 24 -1.72 -4.76 0.71
N SER A 25 -1.87 -5.87 0.01
CA SER A 25 -2.76 -6.97 0.39
C SER A 25 -2.43 -7.53 1.78
N LYS A 26 -1.14 -7.62 2.13
CA LYS A 26 -0.70 -8.08 3.45
C LYS A 26 -1.23 -7.19 4.56
N TYR A 27 -1.14 -5.88 4.38
CA TYR A 27 -1.64 -4.92 5.37
C TYR A 27 -3.15 -4.81 5.39
N LYS A 28 -3.82 -4.94 4.24
CA LYS A 28 -5.28 -5.00 4.18
C LYS A 28 -5.82 -6.21 4.95
N SER A 29 -5.15 -7.35 4.85
CA SER A 29 -5.50 -8.55 5.63
C SER A 29 -5.35 -8.33 7.13
N LYS A 30 -4.28 -7.65 7.55
CA LYS A 30 -4.05 -7.32 8.95
C LYS A 30 -5.12 -6.35 9.48
N ILE A 31 -5.50 -5.37 8.67
CA ILE A 31 -6.61 -4.45 9.01
C ILE A 31 -7.91 -5.21 9.19
N TYR A 32 -8.21 -6.12 8.28
CA TYR A 32 -9.41 -6.95 8.35
C TYR A 32 -9.45 -7.80 9.63
N GLU A 33 -8.33 -8.40 10.01
CA GLU A 33 -8.19 -9.16 11.26
C GLU A 33 -8.45 -8.27 12.48
N GLU A 34 -7.87 -7.07 12.52
CA GLU A 34 -8.09 -6.11 13.61
C GLU A 34 -9.55 -5.66 13.68
N GLU A 35 -10.17 -5.38 12.55
CA GLU A 35 -11.59 -5.01 12.49
C GLU A 35 -12.49 -6.12 13.03
N ASN A 36 -12.20 -7.38 12.70
CA ASN A 36 -12.95 -8.52 13.21
C ASN A 36 -12.80 -8.67 14.72
N GLU A 37 -11.60 -8.50 15.26
CA GLU A 37 -11.37 -8.53 16.70
C GLU A 37 -12.10 -7.39 17.42
N ILE A 38 -12.13 -6.20 16.81
CA ILE A 38 -12.89 -5.06 17.34
C ILE A 38 -14.38 -5.39 17.40
N LYS A 39 -14.94 -6.01 16.34
CA LYS A 39 -16.36 -6.42 16.34
C LYS A 39 -16.66 -7.42 17.45
N LYS A 40 -15.77 -8.37 17.70
CA LYS A 40 -15.89 -9.33 18.80
C LYS A 40 -15.89 -8.62 20.15
N LEU A 41 -15.03 -7.62 20.31
CA LEU A 41 -14.96 -6.82 21.54
C LEU A 41 -16.23 -6.01 21.77
N TYR A 42 -16.81 -5.42 20.74
CA TYR A 42 -18.11 -4.75 20.87
C TYR A 42 -19.19 -5.69 21.36
N SER A 43 -19.25 -6.92 20.84
CA SER A 43 -20.19 -7.93 21.29
C SER A 43 -19.96 -8.32 22.75
N LYS A 44 -18.70 -8.51 23.14
CA LYS A 44 -18.33 -8.81 24.54
C LYS A 44 -18.70 -7.68 25.50
N ILE A 45 -18.49 -6.45 25.08
CA ILE A 45 -18.87 -5.26 25.86
C ILE A 45 -20.38 -5.26 26.08
N GLY A 46 -21.16 -5.51 25.02
CA GLY A 46 -22.62 -5.57 25.12
C GLY A 46 -23.09 -6.66 26.07
N GLU A 47 -22.53 -7.86 25.98
CA GLU A 47 -22.83 -8.98 26.87
C GLU A 47 -22.43 -8.68 28.31
N ALA A 48 -21.23 -8.15 28.54
CA ALA A 48 -20.75 -7.81 29.87
C ALA A 48 -21.61 -6.75 30.52
N TYR A 49 -22.00 -5.72 29.77
CA TYR A 49 -22.89 -4.67 30.24
C TYR A 49 -24.26 -5.22 30.60
N TYR A 50 -24.86 -6.03 29.73
CA TYR A 50 -26.16 -6.64 29.98
C TYR A 50 -26.13 -7.52 31.22
N THR A 51 -25.15 -8.40 31.36
CA THR A 51 -24.99 -9.31 32.48
C THR A 51 -24.79 -8.55 33.79
N ALA A 52 -23.98 -7.51 33.79
CA ALA A 52 -23.75 -6.67 34.97
C ALA A 52 -25.05 -6.01 35.43
N LYS A 53 -25.84 -5.48 34.52
CA LYS A 53 -27.14 -4.86 34.83
C LYS A 53 -28.14 -5.89 35.36
N ALA A 54 -28.22 -7.06 34.70
CA ALA A 54 -29.14 -8.14 35.11
C ALA A 54 -28.81 -8.69 36.51
N GLU A 55 -27.53 -8.80 36.84
CA GLU A 55 -27.03 -9.38 38.10
C GLU A 55 -26.76 -8.31 39.20
N GLY A 56 -26.86 -7.04 38.88
CA GLY A 56 -26.56 -5.96 39.80
C GLY A 56 -25.07 -5.87 40.17
N LYS A 57 -24.19 -6.31 39.24
CA LYS A 57 -22.75 -6.30 39.41
C LYS A 57 -22.11 -5.10 38.73
N ASP A 58 -20.91 -4.72 39.21
CA ASP A 58 -20.08 -3.69 38.57
C ASP A 58 -19.11 -4.35 37.59
N ALA A 59 -19.20 -3.99 36.32
CA ALA A 59 -18.33 -4.47 35.27
C ALA A 59 -17.37 -3.39 34.74
N SER A 60 -17.23 -2.26 35.46
CA SER A 60 -16.45 -1.10 34.99
C SER A 60 -15.03 -1.45 34.60
N ALA A 61 -14.32 -2.24 35.40
CA ALA A 61 -12.93 -2.63 35.12
C ALA A 61 -12.81 -3.47 33.86
N ASP A 62 -13.71 -4.43 33.65
CA ASP A 62 -13.72 -5.29 32.46
C ASP A 62 -14.10 -4.48 31.22
N LEU A 63 -15.07 -3.58 31.32
CA LEU A 63 -15.48 -2.70 30.22
C LEU A 63 -14.34 -1.75 29.83
N ASP A 64 -13.66 -1.14 30.80
CA ASP A 64 -12.53 -0.25 30.55
C ASP A 64 -11.38 -0.99 29.86
N ALA A 65 -11.09 -2.21 30.29
CA ALA A 65 -10.05 -3.04 29.65
C ALA A 65 -10.39 -3.35 28.18
N MET A 66 -11.65 -3.66 27.88
CA MET A 66 -12.08 -3.93 26.52
C MET A 66 -12.07 -2.68 25.64
N VAL A 67 -12.46 -1.53 26.19
CA VAL A 67 -12.36 -0.25 25.49
C VAL A 67 -10.91 0.07 25.14
N LYS A 68 -9.99 -0.13 26.08
CA LYS A 68 -8.57 0.07 25.82
C LYS A 68 -8.05 -0.84 24.73
N GLU A 69 -8.45 -2.10 24.75
CA GLU A 69 -8.06 -3.06 23.69
C GLU A 69 -8.56 -2.63 22.31
N ILE A 70 -9.79 -2.12 22.23
CA ILE A 70 -10.35 -1.57 20.98
C ILE A 70 -9.50 -0.38 20.50
N ASP A 71 -9.17 0.54 21.40
CA ASP A 71 -8.36 1.72 21.06
C ASP A 71 -6.98 1.32 20.57
N ASP A 72 -6.34 0.34 21.20
CA ASP A 72 -5.05 -0.19 20.79
C ASP A 72 -5.12 -0.84 19.39
N ARG A 73 -6.19 -1.58 19.12
CA ARG A 73 -6.40 -2.19 17.79
C ARG A 73 -6.70 -1.15 16.71
N LYS A 74 -7.46 -0.12 17.02
CA LYS A 74 -7.69 1.01 16.10
C LYS A 74 -6.39 1.74 15.77
N ALA A 75 -5.52 1.92 16.76
CA ALA A 75 -4.20 2.50 16.55
C ALA A 75 -3.34 1.66 15.58
N LYS A 76 -3.39 0.34 15.69
CA LYS A 76 -2.73 -0.57 14.75
C LYS A 76 -3.28 -0.44 13.33
N ILE A 77 -4.59 -0.30 13.19
CA ILE A 77 -5.22 -0.09 11.88
C ILE A 77 -4.66 1.17 11.22
N VAL A 78 -4.53 2.26 11.98
CA VAL A 78 -3.95 3.52 11.48
C VAL A 78 -2.51 3.30 11.01
N GLU A 79 -1.69 2.55 11.78
CA GLU A 79 -0.33 2.22 11.39
C GLU A 79 -0.29 1.43 10.07
N TYR A 80 -1.18 0.46 9.90
CA TYR A 80 -1.28 -0.34 8.68
C TYR A 80 -1.75 0.50 7.48
N GLU A 81 -2.68 1.43 7.69
CA GLU A 81 -3.11 2.37 6.66
C GLU A 81 -1.97 3.28 6.19
N VAL A 82 -1.13 3.73 7.14
CA VAL A 82 0.08 4.51 6.81
C VAL A 82 1.04 3.67 5.98
N LYS A 83 1.23 2.40 6.33
CA LYS A 83 2.07 1.48 5.55
C LYS A 83 1.56 1.29 4.13
N ILE A 84 0.26 1.13 3.96
CA ILE A 84 -0.36 1.03 2.63
C ILE A 84 -0.08 2.29 1.80
N LYS A 85 -0.23 3.45 2.41
CA LYS A 85 0.04 4.73 1.75
C LYS A 85 1.51 4.88 1.35
N GLU A 86 2.44 4.49 2.23
CA GLU A 86 3.87 4.47 1.93
C GLU A 86 4.19 3.55 0.74
N ILE A 87 3.57 2.38 0.68
CA ILE A 87 3.72 1.42 -0.42
C ILE A 87 3.20 2.03 -1.73
N GLU A 88 2.05 2.68 -1.71
CA GLU A 88 1.49 3.36 -2.88
C GLU A 88 2.40 4.48 -3.39
N GLU A 89 2.91 5.30 -2.48
CA GLU A 89 3.81 6.40 -2.80
C GLU A 89 5.14 5.88 -3.37
N ALA A 90 5.70 4.84 -2.77
CA ALA A 90 6.93 4.21 -3.26
C ALA A 90 6.74 3.59 -4.64
N GLY A 91 5.62 2.93 -4.88
CA GLY A 91 5.28 2.34 -6.18
C GLY A 91 5.11 3.40 -7.27
N GLN A 92 4.43 4.48 -6.96
CA GLN A 92 4.24 5.61 -7.87
C GLN A 92 5.59 6.24 -8.24
N LYS A 93 6.44 6.44 -7.26
CA LYS A 93 7.79 7.00 -7.45
C LYS A 93 8.65 6.10 -8.32
N GLU A 94 8.60 4.79 -8.09
CA GLU A 94 9.29 3.80 -8.91
C GLU A 94 8.84 3.86 -10.37
N ARG A 95 7.55 3.93 -10.63
CA ARG A 95 7.00 4.02 -11.98
C ARG A 95 7.36 5.34 -12.68
N GLU A 96 7.39 6.44 -11.95
CA GLU A 96 7.86 7.73 -12.48
C GLU A 96 9.34 7.67 -12.84
N GLN A 97 10.15 7.04 -12.00
CA GLN A 97 11.57 6.82 -12.25
C GLN A 97 11.79 5.92 -13.47
N ASN A 98 11.04 4.83 -13.59
CA ASN A 98 11.11 3.93 -14.75
C ASN A 98 10.80 4.68 -16.04
N LYS A 99 9.82 5.55 -16.03
CA LYS A 99 9.44 6.38 -17.17
C LYS A 99 10.56 7.36 -17.53
N ALA A 100 11.13 8.05 -16.55
CA ALA A 100 12.22 9.00 -16.76
C ALA A 100 13.46 8.30 -17.34
N GLU A 101 13.82 7.13 -16.84
CA GLU A 101 14.94 6.33 -17.34
C GLU A 101 14.70 5.85 -18.77
N ALA A 102 13.49 5.42 -19.08
CA ALA A 102 13.11 4.99 -20.43
C ALA A 102 13.18 6.14 -21.44
N GLU A 103 12.70 7.31 -21.07
CA GLU A 103 12.75 8.53 -21.90
C GLU A 103 14.20 8.98 -22.12
N ALA A 104 15.03 8.97 -21.08
CA ALA A 104 16.45 9.32 -21.16
C ALA A 104 17.22 8.35 -22.08
N ALA A 105 16.98 7.05 -21.94
CA ALA A 105 17.60 6.03 -22.79
C ALA A 105 17.20 6.15 -24.26
N ALA A 106 15.92 6.45 -24.51
CA ALA A 106 15.40 6.66 -25.88
C ALA A 106 16.03 7.90 -26.51
N LYS A 107 16.12 8.99 -25.75
CA LYS A 107 16.75 10.24 -26.23
C LYS A 107 18.23 10.05 -26.54
N ALA A 108 18.97 9.34 -25.67
CA ALA A 108 20.38 9.04 -25.91
C ALA A 108 20.59 8.21 -27.18
N ARG A 109 19.73 7.25 -27.46
CA ARG A 109 19.78 6.46 -28.68
C ARG A 109 19.49 7.27 -29.93
N GLU A 110 18.51 8.17 -29.90
CA GLU A 110 18.19 9.06 -31.01
C GLU A 110 19.35 10.00 -31.31
N GLU A 111 19.98 10.56 -30.29
CA GLU A 111 21.15 11.43 -30.43
C GLU A 111 22.34 10.66 -30.99
N ALA A 112 22.59 9.43 -30.54
CA ALA A 112 23.66 8.61 -31.07
C ALA A 112 23.42 8.23 -32.52
N LYS A 113 22.18 7.94 -32.90
CA LYS A 113 21.80 7.64 -34.29
C LYS A 113 21.99 8.87 -35.19
N ALA A 114 21.56 10.05 -34.74
CA ALA A 114 21.74 11.31 -35.45
C ALA A 114 23.23 11.64 -35.69
N ALA A 115 24.07 11.40 -34.68
CA ALA A 115 25.51 11.61 -34.78
C ALA A 115 26.15 10.69 -35.80
N LYS A 116 25.75 9.41 -35.85
CA LYS A 116 26.23 8.46 -36.88
C LYS A 116 25.79 8.85 -38.28
N GLU A 117 24.57 9.30 -38.46
CA GLU A 117 24.05 9.75 -39.76
C GLU A 117 24.78 11.01 -40.24
N ALA A 118 25.11 11.94 -39.31
CA ALA A 118 25.90 13.14 -39.62
C ALA A 118 27.33 12.77 -40.06
N GLU A 119 27.98 11.81 -39.43
CA GLU A 119 29.29 11.32 -39.82
C GLU A 119 29.27 10.70 -41.23
N LYS A 120 28.24 9.91 -41.54
CA LYS A 120 28.08 9.30 -42.87
C LYS A 120 27.88 10.36 -43.97
N SER A 121 27.17 11.45 -43.67
CA SER A 121 26.91 12.50 -44.66
C SER A 121 28.14 13.37 -44.95
N GLU A 122 29.16 13.37 -44.09
CA GLU A 122 30.44 14.06 -44.30
C GLU A 122 31.43 13.29 -45.16
N GLU A 123 31.27 11.99 -45.32
CA GLU A 123 32.07 11.16 -46.19
C GLU A 123 31.61 11.28 -47.66
#